data_f9d7746b9a41312da1c8181aa7e040a8
#
_entry.id   f9d7746b9a41312da1c8181aa7e040a8
#
_cell.length_a   1.000
_cell.length_b   1.000
_cell.length_c   1.000
_cell.angle_alpha   90.00
_cell.angle_beta   90.00
_cell.angle_gamma   90.00
#
_symmetry.space_group_name_H-M   'P 1'
#
loop_
_entity.id
_entity.type
_entity.pdbx_description
1 polymer ?
#
loop_
_entity_poly.entity_id
_entity_poly.type
_entity_poly.pdbx_seq_one_letter_code
_entity_poly.pdbx_strand_id
1 'polypeptide(L)'
;MMEAQTFWAERGHAYYYQSDWFWNELKERLATDKNVLGLVTGHTGRGKTCWAIKVARRMDETFGPDNIVFDYNQFRNAMETSHEYAWIVWDEPNKGLSHRDWFLDINKAITTYLQTFRFRHKNVLFALPKASLIDKSARVVCLF
;
A
#
# COMPACT_ATOMS: atom_id res chain seq x y z
N MET A 1 5.27 -22.69 -7.51
CA MET A 1 5.22 -21.55 -6.57
C MET A 1 3.86 -20.86 -6.73
N MET A 2 3.02 -20.82 -5.70
CA MET A 2 1.77 -20.07 -5.77
C MET A 2 2.10 -18.59 -5.94
N GLU A 3 1.45 -17.94 -6.90
CA GLU A 3 1.56 -16.49 -7.03
C GLU A 3 1.06 -15.82 -5.73
N ALA A 4 1.73 -14.77 -5.31
CA ALA A 4 1.39 -14.04 -4.08
C ALA A 4 -0.11 -13.64 -4.03
N GLN A 5 -0.68 -13.30 -5.17
CA GLN A 5 -2.10 -12.94 -5.31
C GLN A 5 -3.06 -14.09 -4.99
N THR A 6 -2.75 -15.31 -5.41
CA THR A 6 -3.57 -16.50 -5.15
C THR A 6 -3.54 -16.88 -3.67
N PHE A 7 -2.38 -16.75 -3.07
CA PHE A 7 -2.20 -17.03 -1.65
C PHE A 7 -3.03 -16.09 -0.76
N TRP A 8 -3.11 -14.80 -1.09
CA TRP A 8 -3.93 -13.82 -0.36
C TRP A 8 -5.43 -14.07 -0.45
N ALA A 9 -5.91 -14.58 -1.58
CA ALA A 9 -7.32 -14.88 -1.81
C ALA A 9 -7.83 -16.07 -0.97
N GLU A 10 -6.96 -17.04 -0.70
CA GLU A 10 -7.35 -18.31 -0.10
C GLU A 10 -7.31 -18.37 1.42
N ARG A 11 -6.55 -17.51 2.06
CA ARG A 11 -6.23 -17.67 3.50
C ARG A 11 -6.50 -16.44 4.36
N GLY A 12 -7.49 -15.75 4.37
CA GLY A 12 -7.85 -14.65 5.29
C GLY A 12 -6.68 -13.89 6.00
N HIS A 13 -6.82 -12.63 6.22
CA HIS A 13 -5.76 -11.69 6.61
C HIS A 13 -4.95 -12.02 7.88
N ALA A 14 -5.53 -12.73 8.84
CA ALA A 14 -4.87 -12.98 10.13
C ALA A 14 -3.64 -13.90 10.03
N TYR A 15 -3.61 -14.78 9.05
CA TYR A 15 -2.52 -15.75 8.88
C TYR A 15 -1.24 -15.15 8.31
N TYR A 16 -1.36 -14.14 7.45
CA TYR A 16 -0.21 -13.57 6.75
C TYR A 16 0.65 -12.70 7.63
N TYR A 17 0.05 -12.04 8.58
CA TYR A 17 0.77 -11.20 9.51
C TYR A 17 1.80 -11.99 10.34
N GLN A 18 1.56 -13.26 10.55
CA GLN A 18 2.41 -14.13 11.35
C GLN A 18 3.30 -15.07 10.51
N SER A 19 3.16 -15.08 9.19
CA SER A 19 3.93 -15.99 8.37
C SER A 19 5.33 -15.45 8.08
N ASP A 20 6.34 -16.26 8.37
CA ASP A 20 7.74 -15.94 8.06
C ASP A 20 7.96 -15.72 6.56
N TRP A 21 7.17 -16.39 5.73
CA TRP A 21 7.19 -16.21 4.29
C TRP A 21 6.93 -14.77 3.87
N PHE A 22 5.89 -14.14 4.41
CA PHE A 22 5.53 -12.75 4.07
C PHE A 22 6.67 -11.78 4.38
N TRP A 23 7.24 -11.90 5.57
CA TRP A 23 8.35 -11.03 5.99
C TRP A 23 9.63 -11.28 5.21
N ASN A 24 9.90 -12.54 4.88
CA ASN A 24 11.06 -12.91 4.05
C ASN A 24 10.90 -12.37 2.63
N GLU A 25 9.72 -12.46 2.04
CA GLU A 25 9.43 -11.89 0.72
C GLU A 25 9.62 -10.37 0.70
N LEU A 26 9.11 -9.66 1.70
CA LEU A 26 9.34 -8.21 1.81
C LEU A 26 10.81 -7.85 1.94
N LYS A 27 11.54 -8.55 2.79
CA LYS A 27 12.97 -8.33 3.00
C LYS A 27 13.77 -8.61 1.73
N GLU A 28 13.47 -9.69 1.03
CA GLU A 28 14.13 -10.06 -0.22
C GLU A 28 13.89 -9.00 -1.32
N ARG A 29 12.67 -8.51 -1.44
CA ARG A 29 12.35 -7.44 -2.38
C ARG A 29 13.13 -6.16 -2.11
N LEU A 30 13.18 -5.74 -0.87
CA LEU A 30 13.92 -4.55 -0.47
C LEU A 30 15.43 -4.74 -0.63
N ALA A 31 15.95 -5.92 -0.34
CA ALA A 31 17.36 -6.26 -0.53
C ALA A 31 17.77 -6.28 -2.01
N THR A 32 16.83 -6.57 -2.92
CA THR A 32 17.05 -6.56 -4.37
C THR A 32 16.69 -5.24 -5.05
N ASP A 33 16.60 -4.17 -4.28
CA ASP A 33 16.32 -2.80 -4.75
C ASP A 33 14.96 -2.64 -5.44
N LYS A 34 13.98 -3.44 -5.02
CA LYS A 34 12.59 -3.38 -5.51
C LYS A 34 11.71 -2.68 -4.51
N ASN A 35 10.81 -1.87 -5.03
CA ASN A 35 9.80 -1.19 -4.21
C ASN A 35 8.62 -2.09 -3.91
N VAL A 36 7.88 -1.73 -2.87
CA VAL A 36 6.60 -2.35 -2.55
C VAL A 36 5.47 -1.39 -2.90
N LEU A 37 4.57 -1.84 -3.75
CA LEU A 37 3.27 -1.23 -4.00
C LEU A 37 2.23 -2.29 -3.66
N GLY A 38 1.58 -2.14 -2.52
CA GLY A 38 0.65 -3.14 -2.00
C GLY A 38 -0.78 -2.63 -1.90
N LEU A 39 -1.73 -3.52 -2.13
CA LEU A 39 -3.15 -3.28 -1.90
C LEU A 39 -3.62 -4.14 -0.73
N VAL A 40 -4.14 -3.47 0.31
CA VAL A 40 -4.77 -4.14 1.46
C VAL A 40 -6.27 -4.00 1.30
N THR A 41 -6.94 -5.09 0.95
CA THR A 41 -8.36 -5.07 0.65
C THR A 41 -9.17 -5.83 1.70
N GLY A 42 -10.44 -5.48 1.83
CA GLY A 42 -11.37 -6.12 2.75
C GLY A 42 -12.48 -5.17 3.17
N HIS A 43 -13.52 -5.73 3.78
CA HIS A 43 -14.64 -4.92 4.26
C HIS A 43 -14.22 -3.89 5.31
N THR A 44 -14.96 -2.80 5.40
CA THR A 44 -14.79 -1.77 6.42
C THR A 44 -14.83 -2.41 7.83
N GLY A 45 -13.95 -1.94 8.71
CA GLY A 45 -13.85 -2.47 10.08
C GLY A 45 -13.07 -3.78 10.24
N ARG A 46 -12.43 -4.29 9.20
CA ARG A 46 -11.64 -5.53 9.25
C ARG A 46 -10.15 -5.32 9.56
N GLY A 47 -9.76 -4.12 9.96
CA GLY A 47 -8.40 -3.85 10.41
C GLY A 47 -7.36 -3.64 9.30
N LYS A 48 -7.77 -3.29 8.08
CA LYS A 48 -6.88 -3.01 6.95
C LYS A 48 -5.80 -1.98 7.29
N THR A 49 -6.23 -0.84 7.78
CA THR A 49 -5.34 0.26 8.14
C THR A 49 -4.40 -0.11 9.28
N CYS A 50 -4.92 -0.74 10.32
CA CYS A 50 -4.09 -1.22 11.43
C CYS A 50 -3.02 -2.20 10.95
N TRP A 51 -3.37 -3.11 10.05
CA TRP A 51 -2.42 -4.06 9.48
C TRP A 51 -1.35 -3.35 8.63
N ALA A 52 -1.77 -2.43 7.76
CA ALA A 52 -0.85 -1.66 6.91
C ALA A 52 0.13 -0.83 7.76
N ILE A 53 -0.36 -0.17 8.79
CA ILE A 53 0.48 0.61 9.74
C ILE A 53 1.48 -0.31 10.46
N LYS A 54 1.05 -1.48 10.92
CA LYS A 54 1.96 -2.44 11.58
C LYS A 54 3.05 -2.93 10.65
N VAL A 55 2.74 -3.22 9.39
CA VAL A 55 3.73 -3.59 8.39
C VAL A 55 4.72 -2.44 8.17
N ALA A 56 4.21 -1.24 7.91
CA ALA A 56 5.04 -0.07 7.65
C ALA A 56 5.98 0.24 8.83
N ARG A 57 5.47 0.23 10.05
CA ARG A 57 6.28 0.45 11.26
C ARG A 57 7.34 -0.61 11.50
N ARG A 58 7.05 -1.85 11.14
CA ARG A 58 8.04 -2.93 11.27
C ARG A 58 9.16 -2.82 10.25
N MET A 59 8.85 -2.31 9.06
CA MET A 59 9.81 -2.18 7.96
C MET A 59 10.56 -0.84 7.97
N ASP A 60 10.02 0.18 8.61
CA ASP A 60 10.57 1.53 8.66
C ASP A 60 10.42 2.10 10.07
N GLU A 61 11.51 2.18 10.81
CA GLU A 61 11.52 2.71 12.17
C GLU A 61 11.15 4.19 12.25
N THR A 62 11.29 4.93 11.15
CA THR A 62 10.97 6.36 11.05
C THR A 62 9.50 6.61 10.70
N PHE A 63 8.71 5.55 10.43
CA PHE A 63 7.31 5.67 10.09
C PHE A 63 6.52 6.35 11.21
N GLY A 64 5.79 7.40 10.86
CA GLY A 64 4.98 8.18 11.78
C GLY A 64 3.68 8.68 11.17
N PRO A 65 2.91 9.52 11.90
CA PRO A 65 1.62 10.03 11.43
C PRO A 65 1.68 10.77 10.10
N ASP A 66 2.77 11.44 9.80
CA ASP A 66 2.95 12.17 8.52
C ASP A 66 3.06 11.23 7.32
N ASN A 67 3.29 9.95 7.56
CA ASN A 67 3.35 8.91 6.53
C ASN A 67 1.99 8.25 6.27
N ILE A 68 0.93 8.68 6.97
CA ILE A 68 -0.44 8.23 6.75
C ILE A 68 -1.17 9.32 5.99
N VAL A 69 -1.67 9.00 4.80
CA VAL A 69 -2.28 9.97 3.89
C VAL A 69 -3.70 9.55 3.51
N PHE A 70 -4.54 10.53 3.19
CA PHE A 70 -5.96 10.34 2.94
C PHE A 70 -6.42 10.92 1.59
N ASP A 71 -5.59 11.74 0.96
CA ASP A 71 -5.87 12.34 -0.34
C ASP A 71 -4.60 12.44 -1.20
N TYR A 72 -4.78 12.82 -2.46
CA TYR A 72 -3.68 12.91 -3.42
C TYR A 72 -2.62 13.95 -3.03
N ASN A 73 -3.02 15.09 -2.53
CA ASN A 73 -2.07 16.14 -2.17
C ASN A 73 -1.20 15.75 -0.97
N GLN A 74 -1.80 15.12 0.04
CA GLN A 74 -1.06 14.56 1.16
C GLN A 74 -0.11 13.45 0.71
N PHE A 75 -0.58 12.57 -0.18
CA PHE A 75 0.25 11.50 -0.76
C PHE A 75 1.46 12.08 -1.49
N ARG A 76 1.25 13.02 -2.37
CA ARG A 76 2.34 13.65 -3.12
C ARG A 76 3.35 14.33 -2.21
N ASN A 77 2.88 15.10 -1.23
CA ASN A 77 3.73 15.75 -0.25
C ASN A 77 4.57 14.73 0.55
N ALA A 78 3.95 13.66 1.05
CA ALA A 78 4.65 12.61 1.77
C ALA A 78 5.70 11.91 0.90
N MET A 79 5.39 11.67 -0.37
CA MET A 79 6.33 11.06 -1.31
C MET A 79 7.53 11.96 -1.63
N GLU A 80 7.32 13.28 -1.68
CA GLU A 80 8.38 14.24 -1.96
C GLU A 80 9.27 14.53 -0.75
N THR A 81 8.70 14.55 0.45
CA THR A 81 9.41 14.95 1.69
C THR A 81 10.00 13.79 2.49
N SER A 82 9.56 12.56 2.26
CA SER A 82 10.08 11.39 2.98
C SER A 82 11.45 10.96 2.46
N HIS A 83 12.19 10.25 3.32
CA HIS A 83 13.48 9.69 2.93
C HIS A 83 13.37 8.53 1.94
N GLU A 84 14.46 8.14 1.33
CA GLU A 84 14.56 6.95 0.49
C GLU A 84 14.17 5.70 1.29
N TYR A 85 13.45 4.76 0.67
CA TYR A 85 12.88 3.55 1.30
C TYR A 85 11.81 3.80 2.37
N ALA A 86 11.29 5.03 2.48
CA ALA A 86 10.18 5.32 3.38
C ALA A 86 8.93 4.54 3.01
N TRP A 87 8.11 4.26 4.01
CA TRP A 87 6.81 3.64 3.87
C TRP A 87 5.70 4.66 4.03
N ILE A 88 4.73 4.62 3.13
CA ILE A 88 3.53 5.46 3.13
C ILE A 88 2.30 4.56 3.16
N VAL A 89 1.34 4.88 4.00
CA VAL A 89 0.05 4.19 4.07
C VAL A 89 -1.04 5.14 3.62
N TRP A 90 -1.79 4.74 2.60
CA TRP A 90 -2.99 5.44 2.19
C TRP A 90 -4.21 4.78 2.82
N ASP A 91 -4.94 5.53 3.62
CA ASP A 91 -6.17 5.08 4.26
C ASP A 91 -7.41 5.69 3.61
N GLU A 92 -8.55 5.06 3.79
CA GLU A 92 -9.83 5.60 3.33
C GLU A 92 -10.13 6.92 4.03
N PRO A 93 -10.48 7.98 3.29
CA PRO A 93 -10.92 9.23 3.93
C PRO A 93 -12.20 9.00 4.72
N ASN A 94 -12.17 9.38 5.99
CA ASN A 94 -13.37 9.41 6.80
C ASN A 94 -14.32 10.50 6.33
N LYS A 95 -15.48 10.11 5.81
CA LYS A 95 -16.71 10.90 5.65
C LYS A 95 -16.56 12.29 5.00
N GLY A 96 -17.04 12.45 3.79
CA GLY A 96 -17.27 13.73 3.14
C GLY A 96 -16.87 13.83 1.68
N LEU A 97 -15.98 12.97 1.19
CA LEU A 97 -15.69 12.87 -0.23
C LEU A 97 -16.65 11.88 -0.90
N SER A 98 -17.14 12.23 -2.08
CA SER A 98 -17.89 11.27 -2.86
C SER A 98 -17.00 10.06 -3.18
N HIS A 99 -17.58 8.87 -3.24
CA HIS A 99 -16.86 7.67 -3.66
C HIS A 99 -16.10 7.85 -4.98
N ARG A 100 -16.67 8.61 -5.88
CA ARG A 100 -16.10 8.88 -7.20
C ARG A 100 -14.80 9.69 -7.10
N ASP A 101 -14.78 10.73 -6.29
CA ASP A 101 -13.61 11.59 -6.16
C ASP A 101 -12.46 10.85 -5.50
N TRP A 102 -12.76 10.04 -4.51
CA TRP A 102 -11.79 9.21 -3.84
C TRP A 102 -11.12 8.19 -4.78
N PHE A 103 -11.87 7.58 -5.69
CA PHE A 103 -11.30 6.68 -6.71
C PHE A 103 -10.38 7.38 -7.69
N LEU A 104 -10.76 8.57 -8.14
CA LEU A 104 -9.94 9.37 -9.02
C LEU A 104 -8.60 9.71 -8.35
N ASP A 105 -8.64 10.07 -7.08
CA ASP A 105 -7.45 10.37 -6.29
C ASP A 105 -6.52 9.17 -6.17
N ILE A 106 -7.04 7.99 -5.87
CA ILE A 106 -6.23 6.77 -5.75
C ILE A 106 -5.61 6.38 -7.08
N ASN A 107 -6.39 6.35 -8.15
CA ASN A 107 -5.87 6.00 -9.48
C ASN A 107 -4.81 7.01 -9.94
N LYS A 108 -5.01 8.28 -9.65
CA LYS A 108 -4.02 9.32 -9.91
C LYS A 108 -2.75 9.12 -9.09
N ALA A 109 -2.87 8.77 -7.82
CA ALA A 109 -1.73 8.48 -6.94
C ALA A 109 -0.92 7.28 -7.43
N ILE A 110 -1.58 6.19 -7.81
CA ILE A 110 -0.91 4.99 -8.35
C ILE A 110 -0.19 5.32 -9.66
N THR A 111 -0.83 6.03 -10.57
CA THR A 111 -0.23 6.46 -11.83
C THR A 111 0.99 7.34 -11.59
N THR A 112 0.89 8.32 -10.71
CA THR A 112 2.00 9.19 -10.33
C THR A 112 3.14 8.40 -9.70
N TYR A 113 2.83 7.45 -8.81
CA TYR A 113 3.82 6.56 -8.22
C TYR A 113 4.61 5.80 -9.30
N LEU A 114 3.90 5.16 -10.22
CA LEU A 114 4.53 4.35 -11.27
C LEU A 114 5.40 5.18 -12.21
N GLN A 115 4.99 6.41 -12.52
CA GLN A 115 5.70 7.29 -13.45
C GLN A 115 6.86 8.05 -12.82
N THR A 116 6.71 8.49 -11.58
CA THR A 116 7.62 9.45 -10.97
C THR A 116 8.37 8.88 -9.77
N PHE A 117 7.68 8.18 -8.88
CA PHE A 117 8.24 7.77 -7.59
C PHE A 117 8.79 6.36 -7.54
N ARG A 118 8.53 5.55 -8.56
CA ARG A 118 9.08 4.19 -8.68
C ARG A 118 10.60 4.16 -8.54
N PHE A 119 11.27 5.15 -9.12
CA PHE A 119 12.74 5.27 -9.08
C PHE A 119 13.28 5.88 -7.79
N ARG A 120 12.41 6.36 -6.91
CA ARG A 120 12.81 6.93 -5.61
C ARG A 120 12.75 5.93 -4.47
N HIS A 121 12.56 4.66 -4.76
CA HIS A 121 12.55 3.57 -3.79
C HIS A 121 11.60 3.80 -2.61
N LYS A 122 10.41 4.33 -2.87
CA LYS A 122 9.34 4.48 -1.87
C LYS A 122 8.44 3.26 -1.83
N ASN A 123 7.92 2.94 -0.66
CA ASN A 123 7.01 1.81 -0.46
C ASN A 123 5.64 2.34 -0.06
N VAL A 124 4.60 1.87 -0.71
CA VAL A 124 3.23 2.36 -0.50
C VAL A 124 2.26 1.20 -0.30
N LEU A 125 1.44 1.30 0.73
CA LEU A 125 0.31 0.42 0.99
C LEU A 125 -0.99 1.20 0.89
N PHE A 126 -1.89 0.76 0.02
CA PHE A 126 -3.23 1.32 -0.12
C PHE A 126 -4.24 0.44 0.60
N ALA A 127 -4.94 0.98 1.59
CA ALA A 127 -6.05 0.31 2.26
C ALA A 127 -7.36 0.62 1.52
N LEU A 128 -7.97 -0.38 0.89
CA LEU A 128 -9.11 -0.25 -0.01
C LEU A 128 -10.22 -1.22 0.36
N PRO A 129 -11.50 -0.87 0.17
CA PRO A 129 -12.59 -1.82 0.38
C PRO A 129 -12.59 -2.97 -0.63
N LYS A 130 -12.20 -2.70 -1.87
CA LYS A 130 -12.17 -3.69 -2.97
C LYS A 130 -11.04 -3.39 -3.96
N ALA A 131 -10.33 -4.41 -4.40
CA ALA A 131 -9.31 -4.27 -5.44
C ALA A 131 -9.89 -3.86 -6.81
N SER A 132 -11.17 -4.17 -7.07
CA SER A 132 -11.85 -3.79 -8.31
C SER A 132 -11.99 -2.28 -8.54
N LEU A 133 -11.76 -1.48 -7.51
CA LEU A 133 -11.78 -0.02 -7.58
C LEU A 133 -10.54 0.57 -8.25
N ILE A 134 -9.48 -0.21 -8.34
CA ILE A 134 -8.24 0.18 -9.01
C ILE A 134 -8.31 -0.27 -10.47
N ASP A 135 -7.82 0.55 -11.37
CA ASP A 135 -7.72 0.22 -12.78
C ASP A 135 -6.97 -1.09 -12.99
N LYS A 136 -7.47 -1.92 -13.91
CA LYS A 136 -6.93 -3.25 -14.16
C LYS A 136 -5.43 -3.23 -14.45
N SER A 137 -4.96 -2.26 -15.21
CA SER A 137 -3.55 -2.08 -15.53
C SER A 137 -2.69 -1.77 -14.28
N ALA A 138 -3.19 -0.96 -13.38
CA ALA A 138 -2.52 -0.66 -12.12
C ALA A 138 -2.49 -1.85 -11.17
N ARG A 139 -3.56 -2.68 -11.14
CA ARG A 139 -3.62 -3.90 -10.33
C ARG A 139 -2.55 -4.93 -10.70
N VAL A 140 -2.19 -5.01 -11.98
CA VAL A 140 -1.15 -5.94 -12.46
C VAL A 140 0.23 -5.60 -11.91
N VAL A 141 0.48 -4.35 -11.57
CA VAL A 141 1.76 -3.88 -11.04
C VAL A 141 1.81 -3.95 -9.52
N CYS A 142 0.67 -4.08 -8.86
CA CYS A 142 0.60 -4.26 -7.41
C CYS A 142 1.03 -5.69 -7.05
N LEU A 143 1.98 -5.79 -6.15
CA LEU A 143 2.68 -7.04 -5.85
C LEU A 143 2.15 -7.75 -4.59
N PHE A 144 1.23 -7.11 -3.89
CA PHE A 144 0.53 -7.66 -2.73
C PHE A 144 -0.94 -7.22 -2.67
#